data_6aaec9f79db91ef6f99ee5dba65ac19e
#
_entry.id   6aaec9f79db91ef6f99ee5dba65ac19e
#
_cell.length_a   1.000
_cell.length_b   1.000
_cell.length_c   1.000
_cell.angle_alpha   90.00
_cell.angle_beta   90.00
_cell.angle_gamma   90.00
#
_symmetry.space_group_name_H-M   'P 1'
#
loop_
_entity.id
_entity.type
_entity.pdbx_description
1 polymer ?
#
loop_
_entity_poly.entity_id
_entity_poly.type
_entity_poly.pdbx_seq_one_letter_code
_entity_poly.pdbx_strand_id
1 'polypeptide(L)'
;FNYKNQVFELIDTAGIRRNKNNQIALEGKSVDRSLDAIRKSHIAILVLDASEPINKQDLHLAGIADDHYKGLIIVMNKWDKVPDKDAKIIYQYLKEVKGNFTFMKWVPIIFTSAVKDIRLKTILDTALKIKKERLKKIPNEELSTFLKDCLKKNPPPYLKNPHIKELEQSHVNPPTFTIVAKTKKWIHFSYLRYIENQLRGRYGFEGTPIKFIKKQIK
;
A
#
# COMPACT_ATOMS: atom_id res chain seq x y z
N PHE A 1 -5.10 21.53 8.49
CA PHE A 1 -3.86 22.33 8.52
C PHE A 1 -3.21 22.42 7.14
N ASN A 2 -2.39 23.43 6.94
CA ASN A 2 -1.66 23.62 5.70
C ASN A 2 -0.21 23.17 5.84
N TYR A 3 0.29 22.42 4.83
CA TYR A 3 1.69 22.04 4.72
C TYR A 3 2.14 22.10 3.25
N LYS A 4 3.19 22.87 2.96
CA LYS A 4 3.73 23.08 1.58
C LYS A 4 2.64 23.43 0.56
N ASN A 5 1.79 24.39 0.88
CA ASN A 5 0.66 24.86 0.06
C ASN A 5 -0.38 23.76 -0.27
N GLN A 6 -0.45 22.71 0.53
CA GLN A 6 -1.48 21.66 0.45
C GLN A 6 -2.27 21.63 1.75
N VAL A 7 -3.60 21.52 1.62
CA VAL A 7 -4.49 21.32 2.77
C VAL A 7 -4.49 19.85 3.14
N PHE A 8 -4.24 19.57 4.41
CA PHE A 8 -4.36 18.26 5.02
C PHE A 8 -5.54 18.24 5.98
N GLU A 9 -6.36 17.22 5.90
CA GLU A 9 -7.34 16.84 6.90
C GLU A 9 -6.83 15.61 7.64
N LEU A 10 -6.60 15.73 8.93
CA LEU A 10 -6.20 14.62 9.78
C LEU A 10 -7.43 14.04 10.45
N ILE A 11 -7.71 12.78 10.17
CA ILE A 11 -8.78 12.02 10.81
C ILE A 11 -8.13 11.13 11.87
N ASP A 12 -8.31 11.49 13.15
CA ASP A 12 -7.83 10.64 14.24
C ASP A 12 -8.81 9.48 14.45
N THR A 13 -8.27 8.29 14.42
CA THR A 13 -8.98 7.08 14.82
C THR A 13 -8.60 6.78 16.26
N ALA A 14 -9.49 6.99 17.22
CA ALA A 14 -9.30 6.58 18.61
C ALA A 14 -8.73 5.14 18.62
N GLY A 15 -7.50 4.99 19.11
CA GLY A 15 -6.65 3.83 18.91
C GLY A 15 -7.37 2.49 18.98
N ILE A 16 -7.31 1.73 17.91
CA ILE A 16 -7.88 0.37 17.79
C ILE A 16 -7.01 -0.62 18.60
N ARG A 17 -6.64 -0.26 19.82
CA ARG A 17 -5.94 -1.17 20.70
C ARG A 17 -6.96 -1.94 21.53
N ARG A 18 -6.96 -3.27 21.44
CA ARG A 18 -7.59 -4.14 22.42
C ARG A 18 -7.06 -3.79 23.80
N ASN A 19 -7.91 -3.22 24.64
CA ASN A 19 -7.67 -3.27 26.08
C ASN A 19 -7.73 -4.74 26.50
N LYS A 20 -6.65 -5.27 27.02
CA LYS A 20 -6.53 -6.67 27.47
C LYS A 20 -7.61 -7.10 28.49
N ASN A 21 -8.38 -6.18 29.06
CA ASN A 21 -9.29 -6.42 30.17
C ASN A 21 -10.80 -6.25 29.85
N ASN A 22 -11.20 -5.85 28.63
CA ASN A 22 -12.63 -5.72 28.28
C ASN A 22 -12.91 -6.43 26.96
N GLN A 23 -13.11 -7.74 27.05
CA GLN A 23 -13.71 -8.53 25.97
C GLN A 23 -15.20 -8.19 25.88
N ILE A 24 -15.68 -7.93 24.66
CA ILE A 24 -17.04 -8.16 24.15
C ILE A 24 -17.94 -6.94 23.89
N ALA A 25 -17.90 -5.82 24.59
CA ALA A 25 -18.98 -4.83 24.44
C ALA A 25 -18.63 -3.52 23.67
N LEU A 26 -17.36 -3.22 23.41
CA LEU A 26 -16.93 -1.98 22.73
C LEU A 26 -16.35 -2.22 21.31
N GLU A 27 -16.22 -3.48 20.91
CA GLU A 27 -15.49 -3.86 19.69
C GLU A 27 -16.21 -3.43 18.39
N GLY A 28 -17.53 -3.48 18.32
CA GLY A 28 -18.30 -3.12 17.13
C GLY A 28 -18.16 -1.63 16.75
N LYS A 29 -18.45 -0.74 17.69
CA LYS A 29 -18.50 0.71 17.39
C LYS A 29 -17.15 1.38 17.15
N SER A 30 -16.06 0.90 17.77
CA SER A 30 -14.73 1.48 17.55
C SER A 30 -14.10 0.97 16.26
N VAL A 31 -14.33 -0.27 15.89
CA VAL A 31 -13.93 -0.86 14.60
C VAL A 31 -14.69 -0.18 13.46
N ASP A 32 -16.00 0.02 13.60
CA ASP A 32 -16.83 0.69 12.59
C ASP A 32 -16.36 2.13 12.34
N ARG A 33 -16.07 2.90 13.39
CA ARG A 33 -15.55 4.27 13.26
C ARG A 33 -14.20 4.30 12.55
N SER A 34 -13.34 3.35 12.82
CA SER A 34 -12.04 3.27 12.17
C SER A 34 -12.14 2.83 10.72
N LEU A 35 -13.04 1.92 10.40
CA LEU A 35 -13.37 1.56 9.02
C LEU A 35 -13.93 2.77 8.25
N ASP A 36 -14.81 3.55 8.88
CA ASP A 36 -15.35 4.77 8.26
C ASP A 36 -14.27 5.83 8.05
N ALA A 37 -13.37 6.00 8.99
CA ALA A 37 -12.22 6.89 8.83
C ALA A 37 -11.31 6.44 7.67
N ILE A 38 -11.00 5.14 7.58
CA ILE A 38 -10.24 4.56 6.46
C ILE A 38 -10.99 4.80 5.15
N ARG A 39 -12.29 4.56 5.09
CA ARG A 39 -13.10 4.77 3.86
C ARG A 39 -13.06 6.22 3.39
N LYS A 40 -13.10 7.19 4.30
CA LYS A 40 -13.06 8.62 3.99
C LYS A 40 -11.66 9.13 3.67
N SER A 41 -10.61 8.51 4.20
CA SER A 41 -9.23 8.94 3.99
C SER A 41 -8.72 8.61 2.58
N HIS A 42 -7.68 9.33 2.14
CA HIS A 42 -6.93 9.02 0.93
C HIS A 42 -5.69 8.18 1.24
N ILE A 43 -5.10 8.41 2.40
CA ILE A 43 -3.87 7.79 2.88
C ILE A 43 -4.07 7.40 4.34
N ALA A 44 -3.79 6.17 4.69
CA ALA A 44 -3.73 5.69 6.06
C ALA A 44 -2.29 5.77 6.58
N ILE A 45 -2.14 6.11 7.85
CA ILE A 45 -0.87 6.11 8.55
C ILE A 45 -0.99 5.07 9.67
N LEU A 46 -0.30 3.95 9.52
CA LEU A 46 -0.21 2.92 10.55
C LEU A 46 0.96 3.23 11.48
N VAL A 47 0.65 3.63 12.70
CA VAL A 47 1.66 3.99 13.72
C VAL A 47 1.90 2.80 14.63
N LEU A 48 3.12 2.28 14.63
CA LEU A 48 3.58 1.15 15.42
C LEU A 48 4.64 1.59 16.43
N ASP A 49 4.73 0.88 17.54
CA ASP A 49 5.79 1.07 18.53
C ASP A 49 7.04 0.30 18.10
N ALA A 50 8.15 1.00 17.83
CA ALA A 50 9.39 0.38 17.40
C ALA A 50 10.07 -0.46 18.50
N SER A 51 9.66 -0.31 19.75
CA SER A 51 10.18 -1.12 20.88
C SER A 51 9.36 -2.39 21.13
N GLU A 52 8.28 -2.62 20.39
CA GLU A 52 7.41 -3.78 20.52
C GLU A 52 7.41 -4.61 19.21
N PRO A 53 7.23 -5.94 19.28
CA PRO A 53 7.09 -6.76 18.09
C PRO A 53 5.79 -6.45 17.34
N ILE A 54 5.84 -6.52 16.01
CA ILE A 54 4.67 -6.40 15.13
C ILE A 54 3.73 -7.58 15.38
N ASN A 55 2.47 -7.30 15.62
CA ASN A 55 1.47 -8.30 15.94
C ASN A 55 0.45 -8.51 14.80
N LYS A 56 -0.40 -9.54 14.94
CA LYS A 56 -1.41 -9.89 13.93
C LYS A 56 -2.44 -8.77 13.71
N GLN A 57 -2.74 -7.98 14.72
CA GLN A 57 -3.68 -6.87 14.60
C GLN A 57 -3.10 -5.73 13.73
N ASP A 58 -1.81 -5.46 13.85
CA ASP A 58 -1.12 -4.48 13.03
C ASP A 58 -1.18 -4.88 11.54
N LEU A 59 -0.94 -6.18 11.25
CA LEU A 59 -1.06 -6.72 9.90
C LEU A 59 -2.48 -6.66 9.37
N HIS A 60 -3.47 -6.93 10.22
CA HIS A 60 -4.89 -6.85 9.86
C HIS A 60 -5.30 -5.42 9.50
N LEU A 61 -4.88 -4.42 10.29
CA LEU A 61 -5.16 -3.01 10.02
C LEU A 61 -4.53 -2.54 8.70
N ALA A 62 -3.30 -2.96 8.43
CA ALA A 62 -2.66 -2.70 7.16
C ALA A 62 -3.44 -3.34 5.99
N GLY A 63 -3.88 -4.59 6.17
CA GLY A 63 -4.72 -5.31 5.20
C GLY A 63 -6.03 -4.57 4.89
N ILE A 64 -6.70 -4.02 5.90
CA ILE A 64 -7.91 -3.20 5.70
C ILE A 64 -7.64 -1.98 4.81
N ALA A 65 -6.50 -1.29 5.01
CA ALA A 65 -6.14 -0.16 4.18
C ALA A 65 -5.88 -0.57 2.71
N ASP A 66 -5.26 -1.74 2.50
CA ASP A 66 -5.02 -2.32 1.17
C ASP A 66 -6.33 -2.73 0.49
N ASP A 67 -7.22 -3.42 1.19
CA ASP A 67 -8.54 -3.85 0.69
C ASP A 67 -9.40 -2.67 0.24
N HIS A 68 -9.24 -1.51 0.91
CA HIS A 68 -9.91 -0.26 0.54
C HIS A 68 -9.09 0.60 -0.45
N TYR A 69 -8.01 0.08 -1.00
CA TYR A 69 -7.13 0.78 -1.94
C TYR A 69 -6.65 2.14 -1.45
N LYS A 70 -6.34 2.27 -0.15
CA LYS A 70 -5.82 3.51 0.43
C LYS A 70 -4.29 3.57 0.27
N GLY A 71 -3.74 4.77 0.11
CA GLY A 71 -2.32 4.95 0.31
C GLY A 71 -1.96 4.54 1.74
N LEU A 72 -0.75 4.01 1.96
CA LEU A 72 -0.33 3.57 3.28
C LEU A 72 1.10 4.00 3.59
N ILE A 73 1.30 4.44 4.83
CA ILE A 73 2.60 4.71 5.41
C ILE A 73 2.71 3.92 6.71
N ILE A 74 3.78 3.17 6.90
CA ILE A 74 4.11 2.53 8.19
C ILE A 74 5.06 3.46 8.93
N VAL A 75 4.67 3.88 10.12
CA VAL A 75 5.45 4.74 11.02
C VAL A 75 5.88 3.91 12.23
N MET A 76 7.17 3.62 12.32
CA MET A 76 7.79 3.00 13.49
C MET A 76 8.15 4.10 14.48
N ASN A 77 7.21 4.42 15.40
CA ASN A 77 7.38 5.47 16.40
C ASN A 77 8.11 4.95 17.64
N LYS A 78 8.48 5.87 18.52
CA LYS A 78 9.31 5.62 19.71
C LYS A 78 10.71 5.07 19.37
N TRP A 79 11.23 5.47 18.21
CA TRP A 79 12.56 5.11 17.76
C TRP A 79 13.68 5.53 18.74
N ASP A 80 13.39 6.51 19.59
CA ASP A 80 14.29 6.91 20.69
C ASP A 80 14.54 5.82 21.72
N LYS A 81 13.61 4.88 21.92
CA LYS A 81 13.73 3.75 22.85
C LYS A 81 14.54 2.57 22.31
N VAL A 82 14.74 2.51 21.00
CA VAL A 82 15.55 1.45 20.40
C VAL A 82 17.03 1.73 20.68
N PRO A 83 17.76 0.79 21.32
CA PRO A 83 19.19 0.94 21.56
C PRO A 83 19.99 0.82 20.26
N ASP A 84 21.24 1.25 20.30
CA ASP A 84 22.26 1.02 19.26
C ASP A 84 21.78 1.24 17.82
N LYS A 85 21.64 2.53 17.43
CA LYS A 85 21.08 2.94 16.12
C LYS A 85 22.14 3.00 15.02
N ASP A 86 22.99 1.98 14.93
CA ASP A 86 23.91 1.86 13.82
C ASP A 86 23.18 1.46 12.51
N ALA A 87 23.87 1.59 11.38
CA ALA A 87 23.30 1.26 10.08
C ALA A 87 22.87 -0.22 9.98
N LYS A 88 23.56 -1.12 10.70
CA LYS A 88 23.26 -2.55 10.70
C LYS A 88 21.94 -2.84 11.40
N ILE A 89 21.69 -2.19 12.54
CA ILE A 89 20.46 -2.34 13.33
C ILE A 89 19.28 -1.75 12.55
N ILE A 90 19.43 -0.56 11.96
CA ILE A 90 18.39 0.03 11.10
C ILE A 90 18.04 -0.93 9.95
N TYR A 91 19.03 -1.54 9.31
CA TYR A 91 18.82 -2.50 8.24
C TYR A 91 18.07 -3.76 8.72
N GLN A 92 18.44 -4.29 9.90
CA GLN A 92 17.77 -5.45 10.50
C GLN A 92 16.30 -5.15 10.79
N TYR A 93 16.00 -4.01 11.41
CA TYR A 93 14.61 -3.55 11.62
C TYR A 93 13.82 -3.40 10.34
N LEU A 94 14.41 -2.77 9.32
CA LEU A 94 13.78 -2.66 8.01
C LEU A 94 13.48 -4.02 7.40
N LYS A 95 14.40 -4.98 7.52
CA LYS A 95 14.23 -6.34 7.04
C LYS A 95 13.11 -7.06 7.79
N GLU A 96 13.05 -6.91 9.10
CA GLU A 96 12.01 -7.51 9.94
C GLU A 96 10.63 -6.91 9.61
N VAL A 97 10.50 -5.58 9.60
CA VAL A 97 9.24 -4.92 9.25
C VAL A 97 8.77 -5.34 7.86
N LYS A 98 9.67 -5.31 6.85
CA LYS A 98 9.35 -5.77 5.49
C LYS A 98 9.01 -7.25 5.43
N GLY A 99 9.60 -8.06 6.29
CA GLY A 99 9.31 -9.49 6.43
C GLY A 99 7.89 -9.75 6.92
N ASN A 100 7.38 -8.93 7.83
CA ASN A 100 6.00 -9.00 8.31
C ASN A 100 4.99 -8.52 7.24
N PHE A 101 5.33 -7.47 6.46
CA PHE A 101 4.45 -6.90 5.43
C PHE A 101 4.81 -7.37 4.00
N THR A 102 5.05 -8.67 3.82
CA THR A 102 5.47 -9.25 2.51
C THR A 102 4.48 -9.02 1.39
N PHE A 103 3.20 -8.85 1.71
CA PHE A 103 2.11 -8.59 0.76
C PHE A 103 2.05 -7.13 0.31
N MET A 104 2.75 -6.22 1.02
CA MET A 104 2.77 -4.77 0.75
C MET A 104 4.18 -4.20 0.64
N LYS A 105 5.02 -4.79 -0.21
CA LYS A 105 6.42 -4.36 -0.42
C LYS A 105 6.56 -2.92 -0.90
N TRP A 106 5.48 -2.33 -1.36
CA TRP A 106 5.39 -0.97 -1.89
C TRP A 106 5.17 0.10 -0.79
N VAL A 107 4.94 -0.31 0.45
CA VAL A 107 4.66 0.62 1.55
C VAL A 107 5.96 1.24 2.07
N PRO A 108 6.07 2.58 2.15
CA PRO A 108 7.18 3.24 2.80
C PRO A 108 7.14 3.04 4.32
N ILE A 109 8.31 2.86 4.91
CA ILE A 109 8.50 2.71 6.36
C ILE A 109 9.32 3.89 6.85
N ILE A 110 8.84 4.58 7.89
CA ILE A 110 9.49 5.76 8.46
C ILE A 110 9.71 5.52 9.97
N PHE A 111 10.95 5.65 10.41
CA PHE A 111 11.28 5.60 11.84
C PHE A 111 11.21 7.00 12.43
N THR A 112 10.41 7.18 13.49
CA THR A 112 10.14 8.47 14.11
C THR A 112 10.26 8.44 15.63
N SER A 113 10.46 9.60 16.23
CA SER A 113 10.22 9.80 17.64
C SER A 113 9.38 11.05 17.85
N ALA A 114 8.16 10.88 18.29
CA ALA A 114 7.26 12.00 18.57
C ALA A 114 7.76 12.85 19.75
N VAL A 115 8.39 12.21 20.75
CA VAL A 115 8.94 12.91 21.94
C VAL A 115 10.15 13.77 21.58
N LYS A 116 10.98 13.32 20.64
CA LYS A 116 12.21 14.02 20.20
C LYS A 116 12.05 14.79 18.90
N ASP A 117 10.84 14.90 18.37
CA ASP A 117 10.51 15.57 17.08
C ASP A 117 11.35 15.05 15.90
N ILE A 118 11.69 13.73 15.92
CA ILE A 118 12.52 13.12 14.89
C ILE A 118 11.65 12.68 13.71
N ARG A 119 11.92 13.21 12.52
CA ARG A 119 11.33 12.84 11.21
C ARG A 119 9.80 12.94 11.12
N LEU A 120 9.13 13.72 11.95
CA LEU A 120 7.67 13.89 11.86
C LEU A 120 7.26 14.55 10.55
N LYS A 121 7.99 15.56 10.08
CA LYS A 121 7.76 16.21 8.78
C LYS A 121 7.91 15.26 7.60
N THR A 122 8.75 14.22 7.73
CA THR A 122 8.94 13.20 6.69
C THR A 122 7.65 12.43 6.40
N ILE A 123 6.77 12.26 7.39
CA ILE A 123 5.46 11.62 7.21
C ILE A 123 4.62 12.43 6.21
N LEU A 124 4.56 13.76 6.39
CA LEU A 124 3.81 14.65 5.50
C LEU A 124 4.42 14.71 4.10
N ASP A 125 5.75 14.76 4.00
CA ASP A 125 6.44 14.71 2.71
C ASP A 125 6.17 13.40 1.96
N THR A 126 6.16 12.29 2.69
CA THR A 126 5.83 10.97 2.14
C THR A 126 4.36 10.91 1.70
N ALA A 127 3.44 11.48 2.48
CA ALA A 127 2.04 11.58 2.08
C ALA A 127 1.85 12.38 0.78
N LEU A 128 2.60 13.49 0.60
CA LEU A 128 2.58 14.25 -0.64
C LEU A 128 3.15 13.46 -1.83
N LYS A 129 4.21 12.66 -1.62
CA LYS A 129 4.73 11.76 -2.64
C LYS A 129 3.69 10.71 -3.04
N ILE A 130 3.05 10.07 -2.05
CA ILE A 130 1.99 9.09 -2.29
C ILE A 130 0.82 9.71 -3.06
N LYS A 131 0.40 10.93 -2.70
CA LYS A 131 -0.62 11.66 -3.46
C LYS A 131 -0.25 11.79 -4.94
N LYS A 132 1.01 12.16 -5.24
CA LYS A 132 1.50 12.23 -6.63
C LYS A 132 1.48 10.86 -7.33
N GLU A 133 1.93 9.81 -6.64
CA GLU A 133 1.90 8.44 -7.17
C GLU A 133 0.46 7.96 -7.45
N ARG A 134 -0.50 8.31 -6.58
CA ARG A 134 -1.92 7.97 -6.76
C ARG A 134 -2.57 8.68 -7.94
N LEU A 135 -2.13 9.89 -8.26
CA LEU A 135 -2.65 10.72 -9.35
C LEU A 135 -1.90 10.51 -10.68
N LYS A 136 -0.84 9.71 -10.67
CA LYS A 136 -0.04 9.42 -11.85
C LYS A 136 -0.88 8.77 -12.95
N LYS A 137 -0.80 9.32 -14.15
CA LYS A 137 -1.41 8.77 -15.36
C LYS A 137 -0.31 8.33 -16.31
N ILE A 138 -0.42 7.11 -16.81
CA ILE A 138 0.49 6.54 -17.81
C ILE A 138 -0.21 6.55 -19.16
N PRO A 139 0.41 7.05 -20.24
CA PRO A 139 -0.14 7.02 -21.57
C PRO A 139 -0.42 5.58 -22.05
N ASN A 140 -1.51 5.39 -22.81
CA ASN A 140 -1.90 4.06 -23.31
C ASN A 140 -0.84 3.45 -24.24
N GLU A 141 -0.14 4.27 -25.01
CA GLU A 141 0.96 3.84 -25.90
C GLU A 141 2.12 3.22 -25.10
N GLU A 142 2.50 3.85 -23.96
CA GLU A 142 3.49 3.30 -23.06
C GLU A 142 3.03 1.99 -22.41
N LEU A 143 1.75 1.92 -21.99
CA LEU A 143 1.17 0.70 -21.41
C LEU A 143 1.10 -0.43 -22.44
N SER A 144 0.82 -0.12 -23.71
CA SER A 144 0.84 -1.10 -24.80
C SER A 144 2.23 -1.70 -25.00
N THR A 145 3.27 -0.85 -25.03
CA THR A 145 4.67 -1.28 -25.13
C THR A 145 5.07 -2.09 -23.90
N PHE A 146 4.74 -1.59 -22.70
CA PHE A 146 4.98 -2.28 -21.43
C PHE A 146 4.36 -3.68 -21.41
N LEU A 147 3.10 -3.80 -21.85
CA LEU A 147 2.42 -5.10 -21.88
C LEU A 147 3.12 -6.08 -22.83
N LYS A 148 3.53 -5.65 -24.02
CA LYS A 148 4.28 -6.48 -24.98
C LYS A 148 5.59 -6.98 -24.35
N ASP A 149 6.33 -6.11 -23.64
CA ASP A 149 7.56 -6.47 -22.94
C ASP A 149 7.29 -7.52 -21.85
N CYS A 150 6.22 -7.35 -21.06
CA CYS A 150 5.82 -8.31 -20.04
C CYS A 150 5.47 -9.68 -20.61
N LEU A 151 4.68 -9.71 -21.69
CA LEU A 151 4.26 -10.93 -22.34
C LEU A 151 5.44 -11.68 -23.01
N LYS A 152 6.40 -10.93 -23.55
CA LYS A 152 7.61 -11.50 -24.14
C LYS A 152 8.53 -12.09 -23.07
N LYS A 153 8.71 -11.38 -21.94
CA LYS A 153 9.60 -11.78 -20.85
C LYS A 153 9.09 -12.99 -20.08
N ASN A 154 7.78 -13.02 -19.82
CA ASN A 154 7.14 -14.10 -19.09
C ASN A 154 5.72 -14.32 -19.63
N PRO A 155 5.57 -15.20 -20.63
CA PRO A 155 4.26 -15.55 -21.19
C PRO A 155 3.34 -16.14 -20.10
N PRO A 156 2.03 -15.93 -20.16
CA PRO A 156 1.09 -16.54 -19.23
C PRO A 156 1.23 -18.06 -19.26
N PRO A 157 1.30 -18.76 -18.09
CA PRO A 157 1.71 -20.16 -17.98
C PRO A 157 0.73 -21.19 -18.56
N TYR A 158 -0.33 -20.80 -19.24
CA TYR A 158 -1.33 -21.73 -19.74
C TYR A 158 -1.44 -21.71 -21.25
N LEU A 159 -1.09 -22.85 -21.85
CA LEU A 159 -1.28 -23.21 -23.27
C LEU A 159 -2.73 -23.09 -23.79
N LYS A 160 -3.71 -22.87 -22.91
CA LYS A 160 -5.11 -22.58 -23.27
C LYS A 160 -5.46 -21.09 -23.10
N ASN A 161 -4.46 -20.27 -23.13
CA ASN A 161 -4.41 -18.84 -23.43
C ASN A 161 -5.46 -17.92 -22.80
N PRO A 162 -5.13 -17.19 -21.73
CA PRO A 162 -5.60 -15.82 -21.68
C PRO A 162 -4.77 -15.00 -22.66
N HIS A 163 -5.24 -14.83 -23.92
CA HIS A 163 -4.64 -13.84 -24.78
C HIS A 163 -4.94 -12.46 -24.19
N ILE A 164 -3.99 -11.95 -23.41
CA ILE A 164 -4.06 -10.57 -22.91
C ILE A 164 -3.85 -9.67 -24.11
N LYS A 165 -4.86 -8.89 -24.43
CA LYS A 165 -4.89 -8.01 -25.60
C LYS A 165 -4.44 -6.61 -25.27
N GLU A 166 -4.85 -6.12 -24.09
CA GLU A 166 -4.72 -4.72 -23.74
C GLU A 166 -4.54 -4.53 -22.24
N LEU A 167 -3.80 -3.52 -21.87
CA LEU A 167 -3.68 -2.97 -20.52
C LEU A 167 -3.85 -1.46 -20.63
N GLU A 168 -4.86 -0.92 -19.98
CA GLU A 168 -5.14 0.50 -19.91
C GLU A 168 -5.24 0.98 -18.48
N GLN A 169 -4.86 2.21 -18.21
CA GLN A 169 -5.14 2.83 -16.91
C GLN A 169 -6.49 3.53 -16.95
N SER A 170 -7.52 2.87 -16.42
CA SER A 170 -8.90 3.36 -16.45
C SER A 170 -9.17 4.48 -15.45
N HIS A 171 -8.50 4.47 -14.27
CA HIS A 171 -8.68 5.50 -13.24
C HIS A 171 -7.35 5.81 -12.52
N VAL A 172 -7.31 6.97 -11.88
CA VAL A 172 -6.32 7.37 -10.88
C VAL A 172 -7.01 7.45 -9.51
N ASN A 173 -6.25 7.39 -8.43
CA ASN A 173 -6.71 7.57 -7.04
C ASN A 173 -7.88 6.66 -6.60
N PRO A 174 -7.71 5.34 -6.55
CA PRO A 174 -6.45 4.60 -6.68
C PRO A 174 -6.06 4.36 -8.15
N PRO A 175 -4.75 4.13 -8.42
CA PRO A 175 -4.31 3.69 -9.73
C PRO A 175 -5.01 2.40 -10.11
N THR A 176 -5.83 2.45 -11.18
CA THR A 176 -6.67 1.33 -11.58
C THR A 176 -6.36 0.96 -13.02
N PHE A 177 -6.02 -0.29 -13.25
CA PHE A 177 -5.66 -0.82 -14.56
C PHE A 177 -6.68 -1.86 -15.01
N THR A 178 -7.22 -1.68 -16.20
CA THR A 178 -8.10 -2.65 -16.84
C THR A 178 -7.27 -3.55 -17.74
N ILE A 179 -7.33 -4.86 -17.49
CA ILE A 179 -6.74 -5.89 -18.34
C ILE A 179 -7.82 -6.50 -19.19
N VAL A 180 -7.67 -6.36 -20.51
CA VAL A 180 -8.57 -6.95 -21.49
C VAL A 180 -7.96 -8.25 -22.01
N ALA A 181 -8.70 -9.35 -21.88
CA ALA A 181 -8.23 -10.65 -22.31
C ALA A 181 -9.31 -11.45 -23.03
N LYS A 182 -8.91 -12.18 -24.11
CA LYS A 182 -9.73 -13.22 -24.75
C LYS A 182 -9.43 -14.54 -24.04
N THR A 183 -10.34 -15.00 -23.19
CA THR A 183 -10.11 -16.20 -22.39
C THR A 183 -11.42 -16.81 -21.92
N LYS A 184 -11.45 -18.14 -21.81
CA LYS A 184 -12.54 -18.88 -21.12
C LYS A 184 -12.29 -18.97 -19.60
N LYS A 185 -11.05 -18.80 -19.16
CA LYS A 185 -10.65 -18.81 -17.74
C LYS A 185 -9.97 -17.49 -17.39
N TRP A 186 -10.19 -17.03 -16.18
CA TRP A 186 -9.58 -15.79 -15.69
C TRP A 186 -8.05 -15.89 -15.60
N ILE A 187 -7.40 -14.74 -15.80
CA ILE A 187 -5.97 -14.59 -15.56
C ILE A 187 -5.68 -14.94 -14.08
N HIS A 188 -4.79 -15.87 -13.85
CA HIS A 188 -4.43 -16.31 -12.52
C HIS A 188 -3.83 -15.13 -11.71
N PHE A 189 -4.11 -15.08 -10.41
CA PHE A 189 -3.65 -14.00 -9.53
C PHE A 189 -2.13 -13.81 -9.54
N SER A 190 -1.36 -14.91 -9.66
CA SER A 190 0.10 -14.84 -9.72
C SER A 190 0.60 -14.07 -10.94
N TYR A 191 -0.11 -14.15 -12.07
CA TYR A 191 0.26 -13.39 -13.26
C TYR A 191 -0.09 -11.90 -13.11
N LEU A 192 -1.21 -11.58 -12.45
CA LEU A 192 -1.53 -10.18 -12.10
C LEU A 192 -0.47 -9.59 -11.17
N ARG A 193 -0.01 -10.36 -10.18
CA ARG A 193 1.07 -9.95 -9.29
C ARG A 193 2.39 -9.75 -10.06
N TYR A 194 2.68 -10.58 -11.06
CA TYR A 194 3.83 -10.36 -11.93
C TYR A 194 3.71 -9.03 -12.69
N ILE A 195 2.56 -8.75 -13.34
CA ILE A 195 2.31 -7.48 -14.04
C ILE A 195 2.43 -6.31 -13.06
N GLU A 196 1.86 -6.40 -11.87
CA GLU A 196 1.97 -5.38 -10.82
C GLU A 196 3.42 -5.09 -10.47
N ASN A 197 4.23 -6.13 -10.23
CA ASN A 197 5.65 -5.97 -9.91
C ASN A 197 6.42 -5.29 -11.05
N GLN A 198 6.10 -5.60 -12.30
CA GLN A 198 6.71 -4.95 -13.46
C GLN A 198 6.25 -3.48 -13.58
N LEU A 199 4.95 -3.18 -13.33
CA LEU A 199 4.43 -1.81 -13.28
C LEU A 199 5.14 -0.98 -12.22
N ARG A 200 5.29 -1.53 -11.01
CA ARG A 200 6.01 -0.87 -9.92
C ARG A 200 7.49 -0.66 -10.25
N GLY A 201 8.15 -1.64 -10.84
CA GLY A 201 9.55 -1.51 -11.26
C GLY A 201 9.80 -0.43 -12.30
N ARG A 202 8.83 -0.22 -13.23
CA ARG A 202 8.97 0.75 -14.33
C ARG A 202 8.41 2.14 -13.99
N TYR A 203 7.30 2.21 -13.25
CA TYR A 203 6.55 3.45 -13.05
C TYR A 203 6.46 3.90 -11.59
N GLY A 204 6.90 3.10 -10.62
CA GLY A 204 6.87 3.44 -9.20
C GLY A 204 5.61 2.97 -8.50
N PHE A 205 4.69 3.87 -8.20
CA PHE A 205 3.48 3.63 -7.37
C PHE A 205 3.82 3.27 -5.91
N GLU A 206 4.88 3.87 -5.37
CA GLU A 206 5.23 3.71 -3.96
C GLU A 206 4.10 4.24 -3.06
N GLY A 207 3.84 3.55 -1.98
CA GLY A 207 2.86 3.94 -0.97
C GLY A 207 1.40 3.83 -1.40
N THR A 208 1.10 3.27 -2.58
CA THR A 208 -0.29 3.11 -3.04
C THR A 208 -0.53 1.71 -3.64
N PRO A 209 -1.65 1.06 -3.31
CA PRO A 209 -2.06 -0.17 -3.97
C PRO A 209 -2.47 0.10 -5.42
N ILE A 210 -2.31 -0.93 -6.25
CA ILE A 210 -2.76 -0.93 -7.64
C ILE A 210 -3.99 -1.83 -7.77
N LYS A 211 -5.07 -1.27 -8.30
CA LYS A 211 -6.30 -2.01 -8.56
C LYS A 211 -6.29 -2.57 -9.98
N PHE A 212 -6.63 -3.87 -10.14
CA PHE A 212 -6.85 -4.48 -11.43
C PHE A 212 -8.33 -4.78 -11.67
N ILE A 213 -8.84 -4.33 -12.81
CA ILE A 213 -10.15 -4.70 -13.34
C ILE A 213 -9.91 -5.65 -14.50
N LYS A 214 -10.64 -6.76 -14.52
CA LYS A 214 -10.55 -7.78 -15.55
C LYS A 214 -11.72 -7.61 -16.49
N LYS A 215 -11.46 -7.41 -17.80
CA LYS A 215 -12.47 -7.32 -18.85
C LYS A 215 -12.28 -8.49 -19.81
N GLN A 216 -13.32 -9.29 -19.94
CA GLN A 216 -13.33 -10.40 -20.89
C GLN A 216 -13.94 -9.95 -22.21
N ILE A 217 -13.29 -10.33 -23.31
CA ILE A 217 -13.86 -10.23 -24.66
C ILE A 217 -14.06 -11.63 -25.23
N LYS A 218 -15.10 -11.77 -26.04
CA LYS A 218 -15.44 -13.02 -26.72
C LYS A 218 -14.50 -13.31 -27.90
#